data_d005fbc0fd9a08cb8c497c6ff1f015b3
#
_entry.id   d005fbc0fd9a08cb8c497c6ff1f015b3
#
_cell.length_a   1.000
_cell.length_b   1.000
_cell.length_c   1.000
_cell.angle_alpha   90.00
_cell.angle_beta   90.00
_cell.angle_gamma   90.00
#
_symmetry.space_group_name_H-M   'P 1'
#
loop_
_entity.id
_entity.type
_entity.pdbx_description
1 polymer ?
#
loop_
_entity_poly.entity_id
_entity_poly.type
_entity_poly.pdbx_seq_one_letter_code
_entity_poly.pdbx_strand_id
1 'polypeptide(L)'
;LALLAGAHGTEYASIIALEKLIAKIDAKQLSGTVIILPLVNVPSFQKVVPHLNPTDGKNMNRMYPGKMDGTQTDRASYLITTQVVEQADHVIDFHGGDIDESLRPYSYWNKTGRADQDAFSRGMVLAFGLDHIVISADRPKDPKDSRYFENTASTRGKPSITVEAGHAATVETDDVEVLVNGTLSVMRHLKMLSGAAAPADNPVWIDHLADVAAEQGGIFYPLVKRGAYINAGTKIGYVTDYVGKTLFEARAKESGVLLYVRAVPSINKGDTVASVGVVGKAP
;
A
#
# COMPACT_ATOMS: atom_id res chain seq x y z
N LEU A 1 7.76 4.81 16.44
CA LEU A 1 7.40 4.45 15.08
C LEU A 1 6.60 3.15 15.08
N ALA A 2 5.43 3.10 14.44
CA ALA A 2 4.67 1.86 14.23
C ALA A 2 4.74 1.43 12.76
N LEU A 3 4.94 0.12 12.55
CA LEU A 3 5.03 -0.54 11.25
C LEU A 3 4.00 -1.67 11.23
N LEU A 4 3.14 -1.69 10.23
CA LEU A 4 2.10 -2.71 10.10
C LEU A 4 2.06 -3.28 8.69
N ALA A 5 2.01 -4.62 8.58
CA ALA A 5 1.78 -5.33 7.33
C ALA A 5 0.73 -6.43 7.50
N GLY A 6 0.32 -7.04 6.39
CA GLY A 6 -0.57 -8.18 6.38
C GLY A 6 -2.00 -7.86 6.79
N ALA A 7 -2.48 -6.64 6.56
CA ALA A 7 -3.92 -6.34 6.56
C ALA A 7 -4.64 -7.19 5.51
N HIS A 8 -3.98 -7.42 4.38
CA HIS A 8 -4.27 -8.47 3.42
C HIS A 8 -3.19 -9.55 3.57
N GLY A 9 -3.58 -10.76 3.97
CA GLY A 9 -2.64 -11.80 4.39
C GLY A 9 -1.86 -12.47 3.25
N THR A 10 -2.18 -12.15 2.01
CA THR A 10 -1.51 -12.64 0.80
C THR A 10 -0.54 -11.64 0.17
N GLU A 11 -0.35 -10.46 0.77
CA GLU A 11 0.67 -9.48 0.40
C GLU A 11 2.02 -9.87 1.03
N TYR A 12 2.59 -10.98 0.56
CA TYR A 12 3.72 -11.62 1.23
C TYR A 12 4.99 -10.79 1.25
N ALA A 13 5.28 -9.98 0.23
CA ALA A 13 6.50 -9.17 0.19
C ALA A 13 6.59 -8.22 1.40
N SER A 14 5.48 -7.55 1.75
CA SER A 14 5.39 -6.63 2.89
C SER A 14 5.52 -7.35 4.23
N ILE A 15 4.88 -8.52 4.37
CA ILE A 15 4.94 -9.37 5.58
C ILE A 15 6.38 -9.82 5.84
N ILE A 16 7.03 -10.39 4.81
CA ILE A 16 8.42 -10.87 4.89
C ILE A 16 9.41 -9.72 5.08
N ALA A 17 9.14 -8.54 4.52
CA ALA A 17 9.99 -7.38 4.74
C ALA A 17 10.02 -6.98 6.22
N LEU A 18 8.87 -6.95 6.90
CA LEU A 18 8.83 -6.64 8.33
C LEU A 18 9.43 -7.77 9.19
N GLU A 19 9.26 -9.03 8.81
CA GLU A 19 9.92 -10.16 9.49
C GLU A 19 11.44 -10.04 9.40
N LYS A 20 11.98 -9.79 8.19
CA LYS A 20 13.42 -9.57 7.99
C LYS A 20 13.93 -8.32 8.71
N LEU A 21 13.13 -7.26 8.79
CA LEU A 21 13.49 -6.03 9.48
C LEU A 21 13.72 -6.27 10.98
N ILE A 22 12.91 -7.11 11.63
CA ILE A 22 13.06 -7.46 13.06
C ILE A 22 14.47 -8.01 13.32
N ALA A 23 14.97 -8.87 12.45
CA ALA A 23 16.31 -9.46 12.58
C ALA A 23 17.46 -8.46 12.30
N LYS A 24 17.16 -7.37 11.57
CA LYS A 24 18.17 -6.34 11.22
C LYS A 24 18.30 -5.22 12.24
N ILE A 25 17.32 -5.03 13.12
CA ILE A 25 17.34 -3.95 14.13
C ILE A 25 18.06 -4.45 15.40
N ASP A 26 19.20 -3.84 15.70
CA ASP A 26 19.82 -4.00 17.02
C ASP A 26 19.20 -3.03 18.02
N ALA A 27 18.46 -3.56 18.97
CA ALA A 27 17.78 -2.77 20.00
C ALA A 27 18.75 -1.90 20.85
N LYS A 28 20.04 -2.28 20.94
CA LYS A 28 21.05 -1.49 21.65
C LYS A 28 21.47 -0.23 20.89
N GLN A 29 21.25 -0.19 19.58
CA GLN A 29 21.56 0.96 18.72
C GLN A 29 20.33 1.79 18.39
N LEU A 30 19.14 1.38 18.89
CA LEU A 30 17.88 2.02 18.62
C LEU A 30 17.62 3.19 19.59
N SER A 31 17.36 4.37 19.06
CA SER A 31 16.85 5.51 19.82
C SER A 31 15.33 5.56 19.71
N GLY A 32 14.63 5.47 20.85
CA GLY A 32 13.17 5.42 20.90
C GLY A 32 12.60 3.99 20.79
N THR A 33 11.36 3.87 20.29
CA THR A 33 10.63 2.61 20.24
C THR A 33 10.11 2.32 18.83
N VAL A 34 10.24 1.08 18.39
CA VAL A 34 9.59 0.57 17.16
C VAL A 34 8.57 -0.49 17.56
N ILE A 35 7.33 -0.35 17.11
CA ILE A 35 6.27 -1.35 17.24
C ILE A 35 6.12 -1.98 15.85
N ILE A 36 6.33 -3.29 15.74
CA ILE A 36 6.29 -4.00 14.46
C ILE A 36 5.21 -5.09 14.51
N LEU A 37 4.22 -4.98 13.60
CA LEU A 37 3.19 -5.97 13.37
C LEU A 37 3.34 -6.53 11.95
N PRO A 38 4.11 -7.60 11.78
CA PRO A 38 4.39 -8.11 10.44
C PRO A 38 3.20 -8.79 9.78
N LEU A 39 2.23 -9.27 10.57
CA LEU A 39 1.05 -9.98 10.07
C LEU A 39 -0.14 -9.77 11.01
N VAL A 40 -1.12 -8.98 10.59
CA VAL A 40 -2.30 -8.67 11.42
C VAL A 40 -3.53 -9.49 11.05
N ASN A 41 -3.64 -9.97 9.80
CA ASN A 41 -4.76 -10.81 9.33
C ASN A 41 -4.30 -12.27 9.15
N VAL A 42 -3.98 -12.91 10.28
CA VAL A 42 -3.51 -14.31 10.30
C VAL A 42 -4.45 -15.28 9.58
N PRO A 43 -5.80 -15.20 9.70
CA PRO A 43 -6.69 -16.12 8.96
C PRO A 43 -6.59 -15.98 7.43
N SER A 44 -6.42 -14.76 6.90
CA SER A 44 -6.20 -14.52 5.47
C SER A 44 -4.89 -15.18 5.01
N PHE A 45 -3.80 -14.98 5.74
CA PHE A 45 -2.49 -15.58 5.46
C PHE A 45 -2.56 -17.12 5.46
N GLN A 46 -3.11 -17.72 6.53
CA GLN A 46 -3.13 -19.18 6.68
C GLN A 46 -4.03 -19.88 5.66
N LYS A 47 -5.11 -19.24 5.23
CA LYS A 47 -6.06 -19.81 4.27
C LYS A 47 -5.83 -19.35 2.81
N VAL A 48 -4.82 -18.49 2.61
CA VAL A 48 -4.48 -17.93 1.28
C VAL A 48 -5.70 -17.25 0.65
N VAL A 49 -6.38 -16.39 1.42
CA VAL A 49 -7.56 -15.65 0.95
C VAL A 49 -7.17 -14.20 0.71
N PRO A 50 -7.23 -13.71 -0.55
CA PRO A 50 -6.87 -12.33 -0.86
C PRO A 50 -7.87 -11.34 -0.24
N HIS A 51 -7.37 -10.16 0.09
CA HIS A 51 -8.12 -8.97 0.54
C HIS A 51 -8.99 -9.13 1.79
N LEU A 52 -9.49 -10.30 2.11
CA LEU A 52 -10.51 -10.49 3.14
C LEU A 52 -10.02 -11.39 4.28
N ASN A 53 -10.55 -11.14 5.48
CA ASN A 53 -10.49 -12.13 6.55
C ASN A 53 -11.58 -13.20 6.32
N PRO A 54 -11.22 -14.46 6.04
CA PRO A 54 -12.20 -15.52 5.75
C PRO A 54 -13.06 -15.91 6.95
N THR A 55 -12.76 -15.44 8.16
CA THR A 55 -13.56 -15.73 9.35
C THR A 55 -14.85 -14.91 9.40
N ASP A 56 -14.82 -13.69 8.88
CA ASP A 56 -15.98 -12.77 8.93
C ASP A 56 -16.25 -12.06 7.59
N GLY A 57 -15.49 -12.39 6.53
CA GLY A 57 -15.66 -11.86 5.18
C GLY A 57 -15.32 -10.37 5.03
N LYS A 58 -14.61 -9.78 5.98
CA LYS A 58 -14.31 -8.34 5.98
C LYS A 58 -12.91 -8.04 5.47
N ASN A 59 -12.79 -6.94 4.72
CA ASN A 59 -11.50 -6.33 4.42
C ASN A 59 -11.03 -5.52 5.63
N MET A 60 -9.94 -5.96 6.29
CA MET A 60 -9.43 -5.30 7.48
C MET A 60 -9.09 -3.82 7.20
N ASN A 61 -8.52 -3.53 6.04
CA ASN A 61 -8.18 -2.16 5.64
C ASN A 61 -9.42 -1.34 5.17
N ARG A 62 -10.61 -1.69 5.66
CA ARG A 62 -11.87 -0.94 5.53
C ARG A 62 -12.61 -0.84 6.86
N MET A 63 -12.08 -1.49 7.92
CA MET A 63 -12.78 -1.66 9.19
C MET A 63 -12.20 -0.81 10.33
N TYR A 64 -11.17 -0.02 10.08
CA TYR A 64 -10.65 0.92 11.09
C TYR A 64 -11.62 2.07 11.35
N PRO A 65 -11.69 2.60 12.57
CA PRO A 65 -10.85 2.31 13.73
C PRO A 65 -11.25 1.04 14.50
N GLY A 66 -12.24 0.30 14.04
CA GLY A 66 -12.72 -0.91 14.67
C GLY A 66 -13.65 -0.69 15.86
N LYS A 67 -14.11 -1.79 16.48
CA LYS A 67 -14.95 -1.78 17.70
C LYS A 67 -14.82 -3.11 18.44
N MET A 68 -14.83 -3.07 19.79
CA MET A 68 -14.63 -4.26 20.62
C MET A 68 -15.81 -5.23 20.62
N ASP A 69 -17.02 -4.75 20.40
CA ASP A 69 -18.25 -5.55 20.36
C ASP A 69 -18.56 -6.12 18.95
N GLY A 70 -17.62 -5.97 18.01
CA GLY A 70 -17.76 -6.42 16.64
C GLY A 70 -17.24 -7.83 16.37
N THR A 71 -17.07 -8.14 15.09
CA THR A 71 -16.50 -9.40 14.60
C THR A 71 -14.98 -9.47 14.85
N GLN A 72 -14.31 -10.52 14.41
CA GLN A 72 -12.88 -10.70 14.61
C GLN A 72 -12.08 -9.52 14.03
N THR A 73 -12.40 -9.13 12.77
CA THR A 73 -11.73 -8.02 12.09
C THR A 73 -11.99 -6.68 12.80
N ASP A 74 -13.23 -6.43 13.24
CA ASP A 74 -13.56 -5.20 13.98
C ASP A 74 -12.75 -5.09 15.28
N ARG A 75 -12.64 -6.19 16.04
CA ARG A 75 -11.88 -6.21 17.30
C ARG A 75 -10.39 -6.06 17.08
N ALA A 76 -9.84 -6.72 16.04
CA ALA A 76 -8.42 -6.57 15.67
C ALA A 76 -8.10 -5.12 15.29
N SER A 77 -8.91 -4.51 14.43
CA SER A 77 -8.75 -3.10 14.04
C SER A 77 -8.86 -2.15 15.24
N TYR A 78 -9.76 -2.43 16.19
CA TYR A 78 -9.89 -1.65 17.43
C TYR A 78 -8.62 -1.75 18.31
N LEU A 79 -8.11 -2.96 18.53
CA LEU A 79 -6.90 -3.17 19.31
C LEU A 79 -5.67 -2.53 18.67
N ILE A 80 -5.53 -2.63 17.34
CA ILE A 80 -4.47 -1.97 16.61
C ILE A 80 -4.58 -0.45 16.74
N THR A 81 -5.78 0.10 16.63
CA THR A 81 -6.01 1.55 16.82
C THR A 81 -5.56 2.00 18.21
N THR A 82 -6.05 1.35 19.27
CA THR A 82 -5.86 1.80 20.66
C THR A 82 -4.50 1.45 21.23
N GLN A 83 -3.94 0.29 20.86
CA GLN A 83 -2.69 -0.20 21.44
C GLN A 83 -1.45 0.10 20.58
N VAL A 84 -1.64 0.49 19.31
CA VAL A 84 -0.55 0.75 18.38
C VAL A 84 -0.61 2.17 17.85
N VAL A 85 -1.67 2.56 17.14
CA VAL A 85 -1.75 3.89 16.52
C VAL A 85 -1.73 5.00 17.56
N GLU A 86 -2.49 4.86 18.65
CA GLU A 86 -2.55 5.90 19.71
C GLU A 86 -1.23 6.01 20.49
N GLN A 87 -0.41 4.96 20.53
CA GLN A 87 0.90 4.95 21.18
C GLN A 87 2.04 5.43 20.26
N ALA A 88 1.83 5.49 18.96
CA ALA A 88 2.86 5.86 18.00
C ALA A 88 2.91 7.37 17.75
N ASP A 89 4.10 7.88 17.43
CA ASP A 89 4.28 9.24 16.93
C ASP A 89 4.22 9.27 15.40
N HIS A 90 4.67 8.19 14.74
CA HIS A 90 4.74 8.05 13.28
C HIS A 90 4.30 6.63 12.88
N VAL A 91 3.73 6.50 11.70
CA VAL A 91 3.18 5.23 11.21
C VAL A 91 3.61 4.97 9.76
N ILE A 92 3.96 3.71 9.45
CA ILE A 92 4.10 3.22 8.08
C ILE A 92 3.16 2.03 7.89
N ASP A 93 2.30 2.13 6.88
CA ASP A 93 1.37 1.10 6.44
C ASP A 93 1.97 0.37 5.24
N PHE A 94 2.18 -0.95 5.37
CA PHE A 94 2.84 -1.77 4.36
C PHE A 94 1.83 -2.60 3.62
N HIS A 95 1.79 -2.42 2.32
CA HIS A 95 0.95 -3.15 1.39
C HIS A 95 1.75 -3.68 0.20
N GLY A 96 1.10 -4.42 -0.66
CA GLY A 96 1.55 -4.66 -2.01
C GLY A 96 1.47 -6.08 -2.52
N GLY A 97 1.06 -6.21 -3.77
CA GLY A 97 1.15 -7.39 -4.57
C GLY A 97 0.33 -8.58 -4.10
N ASP A 98 -0.95 -8.38 -3.77
CA ASP A 98 -1.88 -9.49 -3.53
C ASP A 98 -1.93 -10.44 -4.75
N ILE A 99 -2.60 -11.57 -4.65
CA ILE A 99 -2.66 -12.64 -5.67
C ILE A 99 -2.98 -12.08 -7.06
N ASP A 100 -3.87 -11.12 -7.14
CA ASP A 100 -4.33 -10.53 -8.40
C ASP A 100 -3.66 -9.18 -8.75
N GLU A 101 -2.63 -8.77 -8.01
CA GLU A 101 -1.99 -7.48 -8.14
C GLU A 101 -0.54 -7.57 -8.61
N SER A 102 -0.18 -6.79 -9.61
CA SER A 102 1.19 -6.56 -10.05
C SER A 102 1.51 -5.08 -9.89
N LEU A 103 2.28 -4.74 -8.85
CA LEU A 103 2.57 -3.37 -8.47
C LEU A 103 3.99 -2.97 -8.84
N ARG A 104 4.16 -1.81 -9.51
CA ARG A 104 5.43 -1.09 -9.43
C ARG A 104 5.61 -0.62 -7.97
N PRO A 105 6.79 -0.74 -7.35
CA PRO A 105 6.99 -0.15 -6.03
C PRO A 105 6.74 1.36 -6.02
N TYR A 106 5.88 1.83 -5.11
CA TYR A 106 5.54 3.25 -4.94
C TYR A 106 5.09 3.53 -3.50
N SER A 107 4.94 4.79 -3.15
CA SER A 107 4.46 5.19 -1.83
C SER A 107 3.35 6.24 -1.92
N TYR A 108 2.58 6.38 -0.84
CA TYR A 108 1.62 7.46 -0.67
C TYR A 108 2.13 8.47 0.35
N TRP A 109 2.17 9.73 -0.06
CA TRP A 109 2.26 10.83 0.87
C TRP A 109 0.87 11.18 1.40
N ASN A 110 0.64 10.87 2.67
CA ASN A 110 -0.64 11.07 3.32
C ASN A 110 -0.79 12.52 3.77
N LYS A 111 -1.28 13.36 2.86
CA LYS A 111 -1.46 14.79 3.07
C LYS A 111 -2.76 15.08 3.81
N THR A 112 -2.70 15.83 4.91
CA THR A 112 -3.84 16.11 5.79
C THR A 112 -4.33 17.55 5.73
N GLY A 113 -3.54 18.47 5.17
CA GLY A 113 -3.76 19.90 5.20
C GLY A 113 -3.24 20.59 6.48
N ARG A 114 -2.66 19.83 7.41
CA ARG A 114 -1.97 20.35 8.60
C ARG A 114 -0.49 20.48 8.30
N ALA A 115 0.02 21.71 8.19
CA ALA A 115 1.36 21.99 7.66
C ALA A 115 2.48 21.19 8.34
N ASP A 116 2.49 21.13 9.67
CA ASP A 116 3.53 20.40 10.41
C ASP A 116 3.45 18.90 10.17
N GLN A 117 2.25 18.32 10.26
CA GLN A 117 2.02 16.90 10.02
C GLN A 117 2.38 16.51 8.58
N ASP A 118 2.00 17.34 7.61
CA ASP A 118 2.29 17.13 6.19
C ASP A 118 3.79 17.25 5.89
N ALA A 119 4.51 18.16 6.56
CA ALA A 119 5.95 18.28 6.44
C ALA A 119 6.67 17.03 6.98
N PHE A 120 6.24 16.48 8.12
CA PHE A 120 6.80 15.26 8.68
C PHE A 120 6.53 14.05 7.79
N SER A 121 5.29 13.82 7.34
CA SER A 121 4.96 12.70 6.46
C SER A 121 5.64 12.84 5.09
N ARG A 122 5.83 14.08 4.57
CA ARG A 122 6.61 14.32 3.36
C ARG A 122 8.09 13.97 3.56
N GLY A 123 8.67 14.32 4.70
CA GLY A 123 10.03 13.90 5.05
C GLY A 123 10.19 12.39 5.10
N MET A 124 9.22 11.69 5.68
CA MET A 124 9.21 10.22 5.77
C MET A 124 9.10 9.57 4.38
N VAL A 125 8.19 10.01 3.53
CA VAL A 125 8.00 9.40 2.21
C VAL A 125 9.20 9.62 1.30
N LEU A 126 9.83 10.79 1.36
CA LEU A 126 11.08 11.06 0.64
C LEU A 126 12.23 10.19 1.17
N ALA A 127 12.37 10.09 2.50
CA ALA A 127 13.38 9.27 3.14
C ALA A 127 13.20 7.77 2.88
N PHE A 128 11.97 7.30 2.62
CA PHE A 128 11.73 5.91 2.26
C PHE A 128 12.43 5.53 0.95
N GLY A 129 12.56 6.48 0.02
CA GLY A 129 13.41 6.33 -1.16
C GLY A 129 12.75 5.69 -2.38
N LEU A 130 11.43 5.44 -2.38
CA LEU A 130 10.72 5.04 -3.59
C LEU A 130 10.58 6.24 -4.55
N ASP A 131 10.80 5.98 -5.83
CA ASP A 131 10.89 7.01 -6.86
C ASP A 131 9.53 7.52 -7.39
N HIS A 132 8.41 6.87 -7.02
CA HIS A 132 7.05 7.29 -7.34
C HIS A 132 6.26 7.51 -6.07
N ILE A 133 5.68 8.70 -5.93
CA ILE A 133 4.95 9.13 -4.74
C ILE A 133 3.57 9.62 -5.13
N VAL A 134 2.52 8.93 -4.69
CA VAL A 134 1.13 9.35 -4.86
C VAL A 134 0.76 10.35 -3.78
N ILE A 135 0.19 11.49 -4.17
CA ILE A 135 -0.34 12.49 -3.23
C ILE A 135 -1.75 12.03 -2.82
N SER A 136 -1.87 11.51 -1.60
CA SER A 136 -3.14 11.06 -1.04
C SER A 136 -3.68 12.10 -0.07
N ALA A 137 -4.78 12.78 -0.46
CA ALA A 137 -5.40 13.84 0.33
C ALA A 137 -6.85 13.54 0.75
N ASP A 138 -7.39 12.40 0.31
CA ASP A 138 -8.75 11.98 0.68
C ASP A 138 -8.78 11.42 2.11
N ARG A 139 -9.30 12.22 3.03
CA ARG A 139 -9.35 11.92 4.47
C ARG A 139 -10.68 12.32 5.05
N PRO A 140 -11.29 11.50 5.92
CA PRO A 140 -12.43 11.93 6.72
C PRO A 140 -11.98 13.01 7.71
N LYS A 141 -12.92 13.89 8.07
CA LYS A 141 -12.68 14.91 9.11
C LYS A 141 -12.74 14.34 10.51
N ASP A 142 -13.66 13.41 10.76
CA ASP A 142 -13.81 12.72 12.05
C ASP A 142 -12.93 11.46 12.07
N PRO A 143 -12.04 11.30 13.05
CA PRO A 143 -11.26 10.08 13.23
C PRO A 143 -12.10 8.80 13.37
N LYS A 144 -13.39 8.90 13.75
CA LYS A 144 -14.31 7.76 13.82
C LYS A 144 -14.71 7.23 12.45
N ASP A 145 -14.61 8.05 11.42
CA ASP A 145 -14.95 7.71 10.04
C ASP A 145 -13.72 7.20 9.26
N SER A 146 -12.55 7.06 9.92
CA SER A 146 -11.38 6.43 9.29
C SER A 146 -11.71 4.99 8.92
N ARG A 147 -11.20 4.54 7.76
CA ARG A 147 -11.48 3.21 7.20
C ARG A 147 -10.21 2.40 6.98
N TYR A 148 -9.11 3.10 6.71
CA TYR A 148 -7.80 2.54 6.45
C TYR A 148 -6.89 2.71 7.68
N PHE A 149 -5.87 1.87 7.81
CA PHE A 149 -4.92 1.97 8.91
C PHE A 149 -4.20 3.33 8.90
N GLU A 150 -3.67 3.76 7.75
CA GLU A 150 -3.00 5.04 7.61
C GLU A 150 -3.94 6.24 7.86
N ASN A 151 -5.21 6.15 7.43
CA ASN A 151 -6.23 7.17 7.73
C ASN A 151 -6.49 7.29 9.23
N THR A 152 -6.46 6.16 9.93
CA THR A 152 -6.63 6.11 11.38
C THR A 152 -5.50 6.85 12.09
N ALA A 153 -4.27 6.70 11.59
CA ALA A 153 -3.12 7.45 12.10
C ALA A 153 -3.20 8.94 11.73
N SER A 154 -3.39 9.25 10.45
CA SER A 154 -3.35 10.63 9.96
C SER A 154 -4.46 11.52 10.52
N THR A 155 -5.68 11.00 10.71
CA THR A 155 -6.80 11.73 11.32
C THR A 155 -6.59 11.98 12.82
N ARG A 156 -5.75 11.18 13.49
CA ARG A 156 -5.32 11.36 14.88
C ARG A 156 -4.07 12.24 15.05
N GLY A 157 -3.67 12.93 13.99
CA GLY A 157 -2.51 13.84 14.03
C GLY A 157 -1.16 13.13 13.94
N LYS A 158 -1.13 11.84 13.61
CA LYS A 158 0.11 11.08 13.46
C LYS A 158 0.58 11.16 12.01
N PRO A 159 1.78 11.71 11.71
CA PRO A 159 2.38 11.60 10.39
C PRO A 159 2.44 10.14 9.95
N SER A 160 1.92 9.84 8.77
CA SER A 160 1.89 8.48 8.23
C SER A 160 2.18 8.45 6.74
N ILE A 161 2.74 7.35 6.28
CA ILE A 161 2.92 7.02 4.87
C ILE A 161 2.41 5.61 4.61
N THR A 162 2.03 5.33 3.37
CA THR A 162 1.76 3.97 2.89
C THR A 162 2.79 3.60 1.84
N VAL A 163 3.24 2.36 1.84
CA VAL A 163 4.23 1.84 0.90
C VAL A 163 3.71 0.57 0.25
N GLU A 164 3.94 0.45 -1.05
CA GLU A 164 3.43 -0.62 -1.90
C GLU A 164 4.59 -1.26 -2.68
N ALA A 165 4.80 -2.56 -2.52
CA ALA A 165 5.71 -3.33 -3.35
C ALA A 165 5.32 -4.80 -3.36
N GLY A 166 5.29 -5.43 -4.53
CA GLY A 166 4.98 -6.85 -4.66
C GLY A 166 4.32 -7.21 -5.98
N HIS A 167 4.23 -8.50 -6.24
CA HIS A 167 3.67 -9.05 -7.46
C HIS A 167 3.04 -10.42 -7.21
N ALA A 168 1.75 -10.55 -7.46
CA ALA A 168 1.02 -11.83 -7.53
C ALA A 168 1.27 -12.76 -6.33
N ALA A 169 1.28 -12.19 -5.11
CA ALA A 169 1.60 -12.91 -3.87
C ALA A 169 2.94 -13.69 -3.93
N THR A 170 3.93 -13.19 -4.67
CA THR A 170 5.29 -13.73 -4.67
C THR A 170 6.16 -13.03 -3.62
N VAL A 171 7.32 -13.64 -3.31
CA VAL A 171 8.33 -13.06 -2.42
C VAL A 171 9.58 -12.78 -3.24
N GLU A 172 9.51 -11.75 -4.08
CA GLU A 172 10.66 -11.34 -4.88
C GLU A 172 11.65 -10.55 -4.02
N THR A 173 12.93 -10.87 -4.17
CA THR A 173 14.00 -10.27 -3.36
C THR A 173 14.00 -8.75 -3.47
N ASP A 174 13.86 -8.20 -4.67
CA ASP A 174 13.89 -6.76 -4.91
C ASP A 174 12.72 -6.04 -4.22
N ASP A 175 11.51 -6.61 -4.28
CA ASP A 175 10.31 -6.05 -3.62
C ASP A 175 10.46 -6.06 -2.09
N VAL A 176 11.04 -7.13 -1.52
CA VAL A 176 11.31 -7.22 -0.08
C VAL A 176 12.42 -6.27 0.35
N GLU A 177 13.52 -6.21 -0.40
CA GLU A 177 14.67 -5.37 -0.04
C GLU A 177 14.36 -3.88 -0.11
N VAL A 178 13.58 -3.42 -1.08
CA VAL A 178 13.20 -2.01 -1.16
C VAL A 178 12.37 -1.58 0.05
N LEU A 179 11.47 -2.45 0.55
CA LEU A 179 10.68 -2.19 1.75
C LEU A 179 11.55 -2.16 3.02
N VAL A 180 12.46 -3.12 3.17
CA VAL A 180 13.40 -3.17 4.32
C VAL A 180 14.33 -1.97 4.32
N ASN A 181 14.98 -1.67 3.19
CA ASN A 181 15.95 -0.60 3.09
C ASN A 181 15.30 0.78 3.24
N GLY A 182 14.10 0.96 2.65
CA GLY A 182 13.31 2.17 2.81
C GLY A 182 12.93 2.42 4.28
N THR A 183 12.53 1.37 5.01
CA THR A 183 12.21 1.49 6.43
C THR A 183 13.42 1.89 7.26
N LEU A 184 14.58 1.25 7.05
CA LEU A 184 15.83 1.62 7.72
C LEU A 184 16.24 3.07 7.41
N SER A 185 15.99 3.53 6.18
CA SER A 185 16.23 4.91 5.77
C SER A 185 15.30 5.89 6.50
N VAL A 186 14.01 5.60 6.63
CA VAL A 186 13.07 6.40 7.46
C VAL A 186 13.51 6.42 8.91
N MET A 187 13.94 5.29 9.49
CA MET A 187 14.43 5.24 10.87
C MET A 187 15.66 6.14 11.07
N ARG A 188 16.57 6.23 10.08
CA ARG A 188 17.70 7.19 10.11
C ARG A 188 17.23 8.63 9.99
N HIS A 189 16.25 8.90 9.12
CA HIS A 189 15.65 10.23 8.98
C HIS A 189 15.04 10.71 10.31
N LEU A 190 14.32 9.82 11.00
CA LEU A 190 13.71 10.07 12.30
C LEU A 190 14.74 10.05 13.47
N LYS A 191 16.03 9.88 13.20
CA LYS A 191 17.12 9.79 14.20
C LYS A 191 16.96 8.60 15.17
N MET A 192 16.24 7.58 14.75
CA MET A 192 16.09 6.32 15.51
C MET A 192 17.28 5.38 15.33
N LEU A 193 17.97 5.46 14.19
CA LEU A 193 19.22 4.77 13.89
C LEU A 193 20.29 5.78 13.47
N SER A 194 21.55 5.40 13.70
CA SER A 194 22.70 6.17 13.20
C SER A 194 22.84 6.08 11.69
N GLY A 195 23.54 7.06 11.08
CA GLY A 195 23.81 7.13 9.66
C GLY A 195 22.87 8.08 8.90
N ALA A 196 23.10 8.21 7.60
CA ALA A 196 22.31 9.06 6.72
C ALA A 196 21.12 8.30 6.13
N ALA A 197 19.99 8.96 5.98
CA ALA A 197 18.89 8.49 5.16
C ALA A 197 19.32 8.47 3.67
N ALA A 198 18.68 7.61 2.89
CA ALA A 198 18.86 7.49 1.44
C ALA A 198 17.57 7.90 0.72
N PRO A 199 17.28 9.22 0.63
CA PRO A 199 16.05 9.69 0.01
C PRO A 199 16.04 9.43 -1.49
N ALA A 200 14.83 9.39 -2.08
CA ALA A 200 14.68 9.36 -3.53
C ALA A 200 15.22 10.65 -4.16
N ASP A 201 16.05 10.50 -5.18
CA ASP A 201 16.51 11.62 -6.00
C ASP A 201 15.45 11.93 -7.08
N ASN A 202 14.91 13.17 -7.07
CA ASN A 202 13.92 13.64 -8.04
C ASN A 202 12.71 12.71 -8.20
N PRO A 203 11.94 12.45 -7.14
CA PRO A 203 10.81 11.53 -7.21
C PRO A 203 9.73 12.06 -8.18
N VAL A 204 9.07 11.13 -8.85
CA VAL A 204 7.91 11.40 -9.69
C VAL A 204 6.69 11.52 -8.78
N TRP A 205 6.09 12.70 -8.76
CA TRP A 205 4.86 12.95 -8.01
C TRP A 205 3.64 12.58 -8.83
N ILE A 206 2.76 11.78 -8.25
CA ILE A 206 1.51 11.34 -8.88
C ILE A 206 0.38 12.12 -8.23
N ASP A 207 -0.34 12.89 -9.05
CA ASP A 207 -1.44 13.75 -8.60
C ASP A 207 -2.68 12.95 -8.21
N HIS A 208 -3.02 11.95 -9.03
CA HIS A 208 -4.13 11.04 -8.79
C HIS A 208 -3.96 9.71 -9.54
N LEU A 209 -4.82 8.75 -9.22
CA LEU A 209 -4.90 7.46 -9.89
C LEU A 209 -6.08 7.45 -10.85
N ALA A 210 -5.83 7.16 -12.13
CA ALA A 210 -6.87 6.95 -13.14
C ALA A 210 -7.11 5.45 -13.33
N ASP A 211 -8.09 4.92 -12.61
CA ASP A 211 -8.42 3.50 -12.65
C ASP A 211 -9.17 3.10 -13.92
N VAL A 212 -8.79 1.95 -14.45
CA VAL A 212 -9.45 1.27 -15.55
C VAL A 212 -10.16 0.03 -15.03
N ALA A 213 -11.49 0.07 -14.98
CA ALA A 213 -12.31 -1.06 -14.56
C ALA A 213 -12.74 -1.91 -15.76
N ALA A 214 -12.92 -3.21 -15.54
CA ALA A 214 -13.44 -4.13 -16.55
C ALA A 214 -14.94 -3.89 -16.78
N GLU A 215 -15.35 -3.72 -18.03
CA GLU A 215 -16.76 -3.58 -18.41
C GLU A 215 -17.48 -4.95 -18.51
N GLN A 216 -16.69 -6.01 -18.71
CA GLN A 216 -17.16 -7.39 -18.83
C GLN A 216 -16.25 -8.32 -18.01
N GLY A 217 -16.83 -9.38 -17.45
CA GLY A 217 -16.07 -10.47 -16.84
C GLY A 217 -15.59 -11.48 -17.89
N GLY A 218 -14.51 -12.22 -17.59
CA GLY A 218 -13.95 -13.21 -18.48
C GLY A 218 -12.49 -13.54 -18.21
N ILE A 219 -11.71 -13.72 -19.29
CA ILE A 219 -10.27 -14.01 -19.24
C ILE A 219 -9.52 -12.74 -19.68
N PHE A 220 -8.75 -12.17 -18.77
CA PHE A 220 -7.95 -10.97 -19.01
C PHE A 220 -6.57 -11.33 -19.56
N TYR A 221 -6.15 -10.59 -20.59
CA TYR A 221 -4.82 -10.66 -21.20
C TYR A 221 -4.14 -9.31 -21.10
N PRO A 222 -3.13 -9.12 -20.23
CA PRO A 222 -2.36 -7.89 -20.15
C PRO A 222 -1.43 -7.74 -21.36
N LEU A 223 -1.32 -6.54 -21.90
CA LEU A 223 -0.40 -6.17 -22.99
C LEU A 223 0.72 -5.24 -22.55
N VAL A 224 0.59 -4.67 -21.35
CA VAL A 224 1.54 -3.71 -20.77
C VAL A 224 1.93 -4.18 -19.36
N LYS A 225 3.17 -3.94 -18.99
CA LYS A 225 3.68 -4.33 -17.66
C LYS A 225 3.60 -3.17 -16.67
N ARG A 226 3.57 -3.50 -15.35
CA ARG A 226 3.76 -2.53 -14.25
C ARG A 226 4.98 -1.65 -14.51
N GLY A 227 4.90 -0.38 -14.19
CA GLY A 227 5.98 0.60 -14.35
C GLY A 227 6.12 1.19 -15.75
N ALA A 228 5.35 0.72 -16.74
CA ALA A 228 5.38 1.32 -18.07
C ALA A 228 4.72 2.71 -18.08
N TYR A 229 5.38 3.67 -18.73
CA TYR A 229 4.76 4.96 -19.04
C TYR A 229 3.94 4.82 -20.33
N ILE A 230 2.69 5.24 -20.28
CA ILE A 230 1.74 5.09 -21.39
C ILE A 230 0.99 6.39 -21.66
N ASN A 231 0.51 6.54 -22.88
CA ASN A 231 -0.36 7.65 -23.28
C ASN A 231 -1.84 7.30 -23.08
N ALA A 232 -2.69 8.30 -22.91
CA ALA A 232 -4.13 8.13 -22.98
C ALA A 232 -4.53 7.40 -24.28
N GLY A 233 -5.50 6.49 -24.19
CA GLY A 233 -5.92 5.63 -25.30
C GLY A 233 -5.09 4.37 -25.51
N THR A 234 -3.90 4.22 -24.87
CA THR A 234 -3.08 3.00 -24.97
C THR A 234 -3.90 1.79 -24.52
N LYS A 235 -3.91 0.74 -25.33
CA LYS A 235 -4.54 -0.55 -24.98
C LYS A 235 -3.67 -1.26 -23.94
N ILE A 236 -4.18 -1.35 -22.72
CA ILE A 236 -3.50 -1.99 -21.58
C ILE A 236 -3.66 -3.52 -21.65
N GLY A 237 -4.81 -3.98 -22.12
CA GLY A 237 -5.14 -5.38 -22.25
C GLY A 237 -6.52 -5.58 -22.88
N TYR A 238 -6.99 -6.81 -22.87
CA TYR A 238 -8.34 -7.15 -23.35
C TYR A 238 -8.91 -8.31 -22.55
N VAL A 239 -10.24 -8.40 -22.53
CA VAL A 239 -10.98 -9.49 -21.89
C VAL A 239 -11.69 -10.30 -22.97
N THR A 240 -11.60 -11.64 -22.89
CA THR A 240 -12.34 -12.56 -23.75
C THR A 240 -13.38 -13.34 -22.96
N ASP A 241 -14.35 -13.93 -23.66
CA ASP A 241 -15.13 -15.04 -23.12
C ASP A 241 -14.28 -16.33 -23.03
N TYR A 242 -14.86 -17.41 -22.53
CA TYR A 242 -14.17 -18.69 -22.33
C TYR A 242 -13.87 -19.47 -23.62
N VAL A 243 -14.29 -18.97 -24.79
CA VAL A 243 -13.99 -19.53 -26.13
C VAL A 243 -13.14 -18.60 -26.99
N GLY A 244 -12.59 -17.51 -26.37
CA GLY A 244 -11.61 -16.63 -26.98
C GLY A 244 -12.16 -15.44 -27.76
N LYS A 245 -13.49 -15.19 -27.74
CA LYS A 245 -14.08 -13.99 -28.35
C LYS A 245 -13.80 -12.78 -27.48
N THR A 246 -13.20 -11.72 -28.05
CA THR A 246 -12.98 -10.46 -27.33
C THR A 246 -14.31 -9.80 -26.97
N LEU A 247 -14.46 -9.50 -25.68
CA LEU A 247 -15.64 -8.84 -25.09
C LEU A 247 -15.37 -7.35 -24.79
N PHE A 248 -14.13 -7.01 -24.39
CA PHE A 248 -13.78 -5.68 -23.91
C PHE A 248 -12.28 -5.41 -24.14
N GLU A 249 -11.92 -4.18 -24.52
CA GLU A 249 -10.56 -3.70 -24.57
C GLU A 249 -10.32 -2.64 -23.49
N ALA A 250 -9.43 -2.95 -22.55
CA ALA A 250 -9.03 -2.02 -21.50
C ALA A 250 -8.05 -0.98 -22.06
N ARG A 251 -8.41 0.29 -21.98
CA ARG A 251 -7.61 1.41 -22.47
C ARG A 251 -7.37 2.43 -21.38
N ALA A 252 -6.15 3.00 -21.35
CA ALA A 252 -5.79 4.10 -20.46
C ALA A 252 -6.69 5.31 -20.70
N LYS A 253 -7.31 5.84 -19.65
CA LYS A 253 -8.11 7.07 -19.74
C LYS A 253 -7.24 8.31 -19.81
N GLU A 254 -6.08 8.26 -19.13
CA GLU A 254 -5.12 9.35 -19.02
C GLU A 254 -3.70 8.83 -19.27
N SER A 255 -2.78 9.75 -19.58
CA SER A 255 -1.36 9.45 -19.72
C SER A 255 -0.69 9.40 -18.34
N GLY A 256 0.24 8.46 -18.14
CA GLY A 256 0.94 8.32 -16.87
C GLY A 256 1.74 7.03 -16.78
N VAL A 257 2.04 6.61 -15.56
CA VAL A 257 2.76 5.38 -15.27
C VAL A 257 1.80 4.31 -14.74
N LEU A 258 1.92 3.08 -15.21
CA LEU A 258 1.15 1.95 -14.69
C LEU A 258 1.70 1.55 -13.32
N LEU A 259 1.06 2.01 -12.24
CA LEU A 259 1.39 1.62 -10.87
C LEU A 259 0.87 0.22 -10.54
N TYR A 260 -0.31 -0.11 -11.04
CA TYR A 260 -0.96 -1.42 -10.88
C TYR A 260 -1.41 -1.97 -12.22
N VAL A 261 -1.22 -3.29 -12.41
CA VAL A 261 -1.84 -4.09 -13.48
C VAL A 261 -2.31 -5.40 -12.88
N ARG A 262 -3.50 -5.86 -13.26
CA ARG A 262 -4.02 -7.16 -12.81
C ARG A 262 -3.07 -8.29 -13.22
N ALA A 263 -2.69 -9.12 -12.26
CA ALA A 263 -1.68 -10.17 -12.41
C ALA A 263 -2.26 -11.52 -12.88
N VAL A 264 -3.56 -11.75 -12.65
CA VAL A 264 -4.23 -13.03 -12.94
C VAL A 264 -5.24 -12.87 -14.08
N PRO A 265 -5.49 -13.95 -14.84
CA PRO A 265 -6.44 -13.90 -15.97
C PRO A 265 -7.90 -13.81 -15.53
N SER A 266 -8.26 -14.22 -14.33
CA SER A 266 -9.63 -14.14 -13.85
C SER A 266 -10.03 -12.70 -13.58
N ILE A 267 -11.13 -12.23 -14.19
CA ILE A 267 -11.65 -10.87 -13.97
C ILE A 267 -13.18 -10.86 -14.00
N ASN A 268 -13.79 -10.09 -13.11
CA ASN A 268 -15.21 -9.84 -13.10
C ASN A 268 -15.51 -8.42 -13.61
N LYS A 269 -16.75 -8.20 -14.03
CA LYS A 269 -17.20 -6.84 -14.33
C LYS A 269 -17.08 -5.95 -13.09
N GLY A 270 -16.44 -4.81 -13.26
CA GLY A 270 -16.20 -3.83 -12.20
C GLY A 270 -14.84 -4.00 -11.48
N ASP A 271 -14.14 -5.14 -11.66
CA ASP A 271 -12.80 -5.31 -11.11
C ASP A 271 -11.82 -4.32 -11.78
N THR A 272 -10.83 -3.86 -11.03
CA THR A 272 -9.76 -3.02 -11.57
C THR A 272 -8.84 -3.83 -12.47
N VAL A 273 -8.65 -3.35 -13.69
CA VAL A 273 -7.69 -3.89 -14.67
C VAL A 273 -6.31 -3.31 -14.46
N ALA A 274 -6.25 -1.99 -14.25
CA ALA A 274 -5.02 -1.24 -14.05
C ALA A 274 -5.29 0.09 -13.37
N SER A 275 -4.27 0.63 -12.69
CA SER A 275 -4.25 2.00 -12.15
C SER A 275 -3.11 2.77 -12.79
N VAL A 276 -3.45 3.84 -13.49
CA VAL A 276 -2.48 4.76 -14.11
C VAL A 276 -2.23 5.92 -13.16
N GLY A 277 -1.00 6.04 -12.68
CA GLY A 277 -0.57 7.20 -11.91
C GLY A 277 -0.34 8.39 -12.82
N VAL A 278 -1.18 9.41 -12.72
CA VAL A 278 -1.09 10.64 -13.50
C VAL A 278 -0.03 11.55 -12.90
N VAL A 279 1.01 11.84 -13.68
CA VAL A 279 2.15 12.61 -13.20
C VAL A 279 1.76 14.07 -12.98
N GLY A 280 1.97 14.54 -11.76
CA GLY A 280 1.72 15.91 -11.32
C GLY A 280 3.00 16.72 -11.13
N LYS A 281 2.82 17.92 -10.58
CA LYS A 281 3.95 18.77 -10.16
C LYS A 281 4.41 18.38 -8.75
N ALA A 282 5.70 18.57 -8.49
CA ALA A 282 6.22 18.47 -7.13
C ALA A 282 5.49 19.48 -6.21
N PRO A 283 4.97 19.03 -5.04
CA PRO A 283 4.27 19.88 -4.09
C PRO A 283 5.22 20.82 -3.33
#